data_e19e7982b334ed1b095626090bfcf982
#
_entry.id   e19e7982b334ed1b095626090bfcf982
#
_cell.length_a   1.000
_cell.length_b   1.000
_cell.length_c   1.000
_cell.angle_alpha   90.00
_cell.angle_beta   90.00
_cell.angle_gamma   90.00
#
_symmetry.space_group_name_H-M   'P 1'
#
loop_
_entity.id
_entity.type
_entity.pdbx_description
1 polymer ?
#
loop_
_entity_poly.entity_id
_entity_poly.type
_entity_poly.pdbx_seq_one_letter_code
_entity_poly.pdbx_strand_id
1 'polypeptide(L)'
;MGNKKSAGLIFPADRIWINASASAVGCEEASGPLGAYFDIKGDKDALFGTETFEKAEAKMQYLALSCAMQKAGVGEESLGMIFSGDLLNQCVSSAYGLLDYNVPFIGLFGACSTCAEGLLEAAAFCPSQVKCCACVTSSHNCTSERQFRFPLEYGGQRPPSAQWTVTGAGAFIVSSEKGSASGGADVEIADAMAGISVDYGINDANDMGAAMAPAAYSTLDRYFRATGSRGADYDLIVTELFSALCSEGGYDISRCRADCGELIYDIEAQDKHSGGSGCGCSAAVMASYIVPGMRARRYSNVLFIGTGALMNPQALMQGENIVGIAHLVHLRISD
;
A
#
# COMPACT_ATOMS: atom_id res chain seq x y z
N MET A 1 30.10 -14.04 -8.75
CA MET A 1 28.96 -14.41 -7.89
C MET A 1 28.43 -13.12 -7.29
N GLY A 2 27.29 -12.61 -7.79
CA GLY A 2 26.66 -11.40 -7.28
C GLY A 2 26.32 -11.57 -5.80
N ASN A 3 26.55 -10.52 -5.04
CA ASN A 3 26.37 -10.51 -3.60
C ASN A 3 24.86 -10.73 -3.27
N LYS A 4 24.46 -11.94 -2.87
CA LYS A 4 23.07 -12.29 -2.53
C LYS A 4 22.45 -11.36 -1.48
N LYS A 5 23.28 -10.61 -0.72
CA LYS A 5 22.82 -9.67 0.31
C LYS A 5 22.13 -8.42 -0.26
N SER A 6 22.44 -8.03 -1.51
CA SER A 6 21.84 -6.87 -2.19
C SER A 6 20.83 -7.26 -3.27
N ALA A 7 20.49 -8.55 -3.41
CA ALA A 7 19.50 -8.99 -4.39
C ALA A 7 18.13 -8.36 -4.10
N GLY A 8 17.52 -7.73 -5.11
CA GLY A 8 16.24 -7.02 -4.99
C GLY A 8 16.34 -5.58 -4.50
N LEU A 9 17.53 -5.08 -4.12
CA LEU A 9 17.73 -3.66 -3.82
C LEU A 9 17.82 -2.87 -5.12
N ILE A 10 17.00 -1.85 -5.24
CA ILE A 10 16.84 -1.01 -6.41
C ILE A 10 17.27 0.40 -6.02
N PHE A 11 18.30 0.92 -6.69
CA PHE A 11 18.67 2.32 -6.67
C PHE A 11 18.24 2.91 -8.01
N PRO A 12 17.29 3.86 -8.05
CA PRO A 12 16.94 4.53 -9.29
C PRO A 12 18.17 5.19 -9.93
N ALA A 13 18.25 5.15 -11.27
CA ALA A 13 19.38 5.75 -12.00
C ALA A 13 19.37 7.29 -11.89
N ASP A 14 18.18 7.87 -11.75
CA ASP A 14 17.93 9.29 -11.54
C ASP A 14 17.15 9.51 -10.26
N ARG A 15 17.03 10.74 -9.78
CA ARG A 15 16.16 11.09 -8.66
C ARG A 15 14.70 10.93 -9.08
N ILE A 16 13.95 10.24 -8.25
CA ILE A 16 12.52 9.96 -8.47
C ILE A 16 11.68 10.63 -7.38
N TRP A 17 10.66 11.33 -7.82
CA TRP A 17 9.82 12.17 -6.97
C TRP A 17 8.40 11.64 -6.91
N ILE A 18 7.79 11.72 -5.74
CA ILE A 18 6.32 11.64 -5.60
C ILE A 18 5.81 13.07 -5.72
N ASN A 19 5.36 13.46 -6.92
CA ASN A 19 4.93 14.84 -7.20
C ASN A 19 3.57 15.17 -6.57
N ALA A 20 2.67 14.20 -6.47
CA ALA A 20 1.40 14.34 -5.78
C ALA A 20 0.90 13.00 -5.29
N SER A 21 -0.02 13.05 -4.33
CA SER A 21 -0.78 11.90 -3.86
C SER A 21 -2.19 12.30 -3.49
N ALA A 22 -3.14 11.37 -3.62
CA ALA A 22 -4.53 11.57 -3.23
C ALA A 22 -5.19 10.25 -2.85
N SER A 23 -6.29 10.34 -2.09
CA SER A 23 -7.06 9.18 -1.66
C SER A 23 -8.55 9.34 -1.86
N ALA A 24 -9.25 8.20 -1.98
CA ALA A 24 -10.69 8.10 -1.87
C ALA A 24 -11.00 6.97 -0.88
N VAL A 25 -11.86 7.21 0.11
CA VAL A 25 -12.16 6.22 1.17
C VAL A 25 -13.66 6.13 1.46
N GLY A 26 -14.08 4.98 1.98
CA GLY A 26 -15.45 4.74 2.42
C GLY A 26 -15.84 5.54 3.67
N CYS A 27 -17.11 5.43 4.07
CA CYS A 27 -17.65 6.15 5.22
C CYS A 27 -17.06 5.68 6.55
N GLU A 28 -16.73 4.40 6.68
CA GLU A 28 -16.10 3.83 7.89
C GLU A 28 -14.72 4.44 8.11
N GLU A 29 -13.90 4.48 7.08
CA GLU A 29 -12.56 5.08 7.08
C GLU A 29 -12.62 6.59 7.29
N ALA A 30 -13.61 7.25 6.68
CA ALA A 30 -13.83 8.68 6.83
C ALA A 30 -14.26 9.08 8.25
N SER A 31 -14.83 8.16 9.02
CA SER A 31 -15.21 8.37 10.43
C SER A 31 -14.08 8.04 11.42
N GLY A 32 -12.98 7.45 10.97
CA GLY A 32 -11.82 7.11 11.78
C GLY A 32 -10.91 8.30 12.09
N PRO A 33 -9.82 8.07 12.84
CA PRO A 33 -8.90 9.12 13.29
C PRO A 33 -8.27 9.93 12.14
N LEU A 34 -8.06 9.31 10.99
CA LEU A 34 -7.49 9.97 9.81
C LEU A 34 -8.54 10.61 8.90
N GLY A 35 -9.82 10.60 9.26
CA GLY A 35 -10.91 11.10 8.45
C GLY A 35 -10.74 12.51 7.89
N ALA A 36 -10.07 13.41 8.65
CA ALA A 36 -9.81 14.79 8.21
C ALA A 36 -8.77 14.90 7.08
N TYR A 37 -7.94 13.88 6.90
CA TYR A 37 -6.82 13.89 5.95
C TYR A 37 -7.19 13.34 4.57
N PHE A 38 -8.25 12.54 4.46
CA PHE A 38 -8.63 11.93 3.18
C PHE A 38 -9.26 12.96 2.24
N ASP A 39 -8.88 12.87 0.96
CA ASP A 39 -9.29 13.83 -0.06
C ASP A 39 -10.75 13.66 -0.48
N ILE A 40 -11.14 12.42 -0.74
CA ILE A 40 -12.48 12.08 -1.20
C ILE A 40 -13.07 11.04 -0.24
N LYS A 41 -14.29 11.29 0.20
CA LYS A 41 -14.99 10.46 1.17
C LYS A 41 -16.30 9.99 0.58
N GLY A 42 -16.53 8.69 0.65
CA GLY A 42 -17.80 8.09 0.25
C GLY A 42 -18.93 8.47 1.20
N ASP A 43 -20.14 8.42 0.66
CA ASP A 43 -21.37 8.57 1.44
C ASP A 43 -21.64 7.31 2.29
N LYS A 44 -22.83 7.24 2.89
CA LYS A 44 -23.23 6.25 3.89
C LYS A 44 -23.21 4.78 3.45
N ASP A 45 -23.17 4.49 2.14
CA ASP A 45 -23.38 3.13 1.62
C ASP A 45 -22.14 2.45 1.04
N ALA A 46 -20.97 3.08 1.06
CA ALA A 46 -19.73 2.59 0.46
C ALA A 46 -19.82 2.27 -1.05
N LEU A 47 -20.90 2.69 -1.74
CA LEU A 47 -21.13 2.43 -3.16
C LEU A 47 -20.67 3.57 -4.09
N PHE A 48 -20.31 4.72 -3.55
CA PHE A 48 -19.85 5.88 -4.34
C PHE A 48 -20.79 6.26 -5.49
N GLY A 49 -22.10 6.07 -5.27
CA GLY A 49 -23.14 6.33 -6.26
C GLY A 49 -23.22 5.31 -7.39
N THR A 50 -22.59 4.14 -7.23
CA THR A 50 -22.66 3.01 -8.17
C THR A 50 -23.63 1.92 -7.70
N GLU A 51 -23.82 0.87 -8.51
CA GLU A 51 -24.79 -0.18 -8.24
C GLU A 51 -24.19 -1.44 -7.58
N THR A 52 -22.85 -1.59 -7.65
CA THR A 52 -22.14 -2.76 -7.11
C THR A 52 -20.84 -2.34 -6.43
N PHE A 53 -20.34 -3.18 -5.53
CA PHE A 53 -19.11 -2.89 -4.79
C PHE A 53 -17.88 -2.90 -5.70
N GLU A 54 -17.85 -3.72 -6.76
CA GLU A 54 -16.77 -3.71 -7.76
C GLU A 54 -16.74 -2.40 -8.55
N LYS A 55 -17.91 -1.90 -8.95
CA LYS A 55 -18.02 -0.58 -9.60
C LYS A 55 -17.63 0.54 -8.63
N ALA A 56 -17.96 0.41 -7.35
CA ALA A 56 -17.58 1.36 -6.33
C ALA A 56 -16.05 1.41 -6.15
N GLU A 57 -15.40 0.26 -6.07
CA GLU A 57 -13.95 0.18 -5.96
C GLU A 57 -13.25 0.74 -7.21
N ALA A 58 -13.72 0.39 -8.40
CA ALA A 58 -13.26 0.98 -9.66
C ALA A 58 -13.42 2.51 -9.67
N LYS A 59 -14.55 3.02 -9.17
CA LYS A 59 -14.81 4.45 -9.04
C LYS A 59 -13.87 5.13 -8.07
N MET A 60 -13.52 4.49 -6.94
CA MET A 60 -12.53 5.03 -6.00
C MET A 60 -11.16 5.18 -6.64
N GLN A 61 -10.69 4.21 -7.42
CA GLN A 61 -9.42 4.32 -8.15
C GLN A 61 -9.43 5.49 -9.13
N TYR A 62 -10.49 5.59 -9.93
CA TYR A 62 -10.68 6.72 -10.85
C TYR A 62 -10.61 8.06 -10.13
N LEU A 63 -11.33 8.21 -9.03
CA LEU A 63 -11.39 9.45 -8.26
C LEU A 63 -10.05 9.80 -7.61
N ALA A 64 -9.36 8.81 -7.03
CA ALA A 64 -8.05 9.01 -6.41
C ALA A 64 -7.01 9.45 -7.45
N LEU A 65 -6.97 8.79 -8.62
CA LEU A 65 -6.06 9.16 -9.69
C LEU A 65 -6.37 10.54 -10.25
N SER A 66 -7.64 10.85 -10.57
CA SER A 66 -8.04 12.19 -11.03
C SER A 66 -7.60 13.29 -10.06
N CYS A 67 -7.80 13.07 -8.77
CA CYS A 67 -7.40 14.03 -7.73
C CYS A 67 -5.87 14.17 -7.65
N ALA A 68 -5.11 13.08 -7.72
CA ALA A 68 -3.65 13.11 -7.71
C ALA A 68 -3.09 13.83 -8.94
N MET A 69 -3.64 13.58 -10.13
CA MET A 69 -3.27 14.28 -11.37
C MET A 69 -3.57 15.78 -11.28
N GLN A 70 -4.74 16.15 -10.76
CA GLN A 70 -5.10 17.54 -10.54
C GLN A 70 -4.12 18.24 -9.59
N LYS A 71 -3.75 17.59 -8.47
CA LYS A 71 -2.75 18.12 -7.53
C LYS A 71 -1.36 18.25 -8.15
N ALA A 72 -0.98 17.33 -9.04
CA ALA A 72 0.30 17.37 -9.74
C ALA A 72 0.30 18.38 -10.91
N GLY A 73 -0.88 18.82 -11.37
CA GLY A 73 -1.01 19.68 -12.56
C GLY A 73 -0.66 18.94 -13.85
N VAL A 74 -0.89 17.62 -13.93
CA VAL A 74 -0.58 16.79 -15.11
C VAL A 74 -1.86 16.25 -15.75
N GLY A 75 -1.86 16.16 -17.07
CA GLY A 75 -2.89 15.50 -17.87
C GLY A 75 -2.52 14.04 -18.20
N GLU A 76 -3.43 13.33 -18.84
CA GLU A 76 -3.24 11.93 -19.28
C GLU A 76 -2.04 11.79 -20.22
N GLU A 77 -1.85 12.76 -21.10
CA GLU A 77 -0.76 12.82 -22.07
C GLU A 77 0.64 12.88 -21.42
N SER A 78 0.70 13.26 -20.15
CA SER A 78 1.93 13.28 -19.37
C SER A 78 2.26 11.94 -18.74
N LEU A 79 1.27 11.05 -18.61
CA LEU A 79 1.45 9.73 -18.01
C LEU A 79 1.93 8.73 -19.05
N GLY A 80 3.13 8.22 -18.87
CA GLY A 80 3.65 7.16 -19.73
C GLY A 80 3.18 5.77 -19.35
N MET A 81 2.78 5.56 -18.08
CA MET A 81 2.35 4.25 -17.56
C MET A 81 1.55 4.38 -16.27
N ILE A 82 0.63 3.44 -16.05
CA ILE A 82 -0.07 3.26 -14.76
C ILE A 82 0.26 1.88 -14.21
N PHE A 83 0.79 1.83 -12.99
CA PHE A 83 0.92 0.62 -12.18
C PHE A 83 -0.25 0.58 -11.22
N SER A 84 -1.10 -0.43 -11.34
CA SER A 84 -2.28 -0.48 -10.49
C SER A 84 -2.66 -1.90 -10.12
N GLY A 85 -3.26 -2.04 -8.95
CA GLY A 85 -3.77 -3.30 -8.49
C GLY A 85 -4.83 -3.16 -7.41
N ASP A 86 -5.48 -4.26 -7.18
CA ASP A 86 -6.52 -4.44 -6.16
C ASP A 86 -6.49 -5.89 -5.65
N LEU A 87 -7.41 -6.24 -4.76
CA LEU A 87 -7.46 -7.60 -4.19
C LEU A 87 -8.26 -8.59 -5.05
N LEU A 88 -8.95 -8.13 -6.09
CA LEU A 88 -9.80 -8.99 -6.90
C LEU A 88 -9.03 -9.73 -7.99
N ASN A 89 -9.49 -10.93 -8.30
CA ASN A 89 -8.94 -11.72 -9.39
C ASN A 89 -8.90 -10.92 -10.69
N GLN A 90 -7.78 -11.00 -11.42
CA GLN A 90 -7.55 -10.27 -12.68
C GLN A 90 -7.50 -8.74 -12.51
N CYS A 91 -7.28 -8.21 -11.28
CA CYS A 91 -7.27 -6.77 -10.99
C CYS A 91 -8.48 -6.07 -11.61
N VAL A 92 -9.68 -6.63 -11.36
CA VAL A 92 -10.88 -6.21 -12.07
C VAL A 92 -11.28 -4.77 -11.77
N SER A 93 -11.11 -4.32 -10.53
CA SER A 93 -11.41 -2.93 -10.16
C SER A 93 -10.45 -1.95 -10.82
N SER A 94 -9.17 -2.31 -10.91
CA SER A 94 -8.15 -1.51 -11.60
C SER A 94 -8.41 -1.44 -13.10
N ALA A 95 -8.70 -2.58 -13.73
CA ALA A 95 -8.95 -2.65 -15.16
C ALA A 95 -10.15 -1.78 -15.59
N TYR A 96 -11.25 -1.80 -14.82
CA TYR A 96 -12.41 -0.96 -15.12
C TYR A 96 -12.28 0.48 -14.66
N GLY A 97 -11.65 0.71 -13.51
CA GLY A 97 -11.50 2.05 -12.94
C GLY A 97 -10.57 2.96 -13.74
N LEU A 98 -9.63 2.37 -14.47
CA LEU A 98 -8.61 3.10 -15.23
C LEU A 98 -8.84 3.10 -16.74
N LEU A 99 -9.94 2.48 -17.21
CA LEU A 99 -10.23 2.32 -18.62
C LEU A 99 -10.33 3.66 -19.38
N ASP A 100 -10.87 4.68 -18.75
CA ASP A 100 -11.10 5.98 -19.38
C ASP A 100 -9.80 6.81 -19.58
N TYR A 101 -8.68 6.42 -18.95
CA TYR A 101 -7.43 7.18 -19.04
C TYR A 101 -6.59 6.90 -20.29
N ASN A 102 -6.92 5.92 -21.11
CA ASN A 102 -6.17 5.59 -22.34
C ASN A 102 -4.63 5.61 -22.20
N VAL A 103 -4.11 5.23 -21.02
CA VAL A 103 -2.68 5.16 -20.67
C VAL A 103 -2.28 3.69 -20.56
N PRO A 104 -1.06 3.28 -20.99
CA PRO A 104 -0.57 1.93 -20.78
C PRO A 104 -0.68 1.50 -19.30
N PHE A 105 -1.23 0.31 -19.06
CA PHE A 105 -1.56 -0.21 -17.75
C PHE A 105 -0.82 -1.52 -17.48
N ILE A 106 -0.20 -1.62 -16.30
CA ILE A 106 0.36 -2.86 -15.76
C ILE A 106 -0.41 -3.21 -14.49
N GLY A 107 -1.11 -4.36 -14.52
CA GLY A 107 -1.83 -4.89 -13.37
C GLY A 107 -0.88 -5.56 -12.38
N LEU A 108 -1.01 -5.21 -11.10
CA LEU A 108 -0.23 -5.74 -9.98
C LEU A 108 -1.14 -6.57 -9.08
N PHE A 109 -0.65 -7.69 -8.58
CA PHE A 109 -1.45 -8.59 -7.74
C PHE A 109 -0.64 -9.16 -6.57
N GLY A 110 -0.10 -8.27 -5.75
CA GLY A 110 0.72 -8.55 -4.56
C GLY A 110 -0.05 -8.57 -3.24
N ALA A 111 -1.37 -8.78 -3.26
CA ALA A 111 -2.25 -8.64 -2.09
C ALA A 111 -2.05 -7.25 -1.42
N CYS A 112 -1.97 -7.18 -0.07
CA CYS A 112 -1.79 -5.90 0.63
C CYS A 112 -0.45 -5.21 0.31
N SER A 113 0.56 -5.89 -0.26
CA SER A 113 1.84 -5.28 -0.65
C SER A 113 1.78 -4.46 -1.96
N THR A 114 0.69 -4.52 -2.71
CA THR A 114 0.54 -3.94 -4.05
C THR A 114 0.86 -2.44 -4.11
N CYS A 115 0.58 -1.68 -3.05
CA CYS A 115 0.93 -0.26 -3.01
C CYS A 115 2.45 -0.02 -3.04
N ALA A 116 3.21 -0.75 -2.22
CA ALA A 116 4.67 -0.68 -2.23
C ALA A 116 5.28 -1.26 -3.52
N GLU A 117 4.68 -2.33 -4.05
CA GLU A 117 5.03 -2.91 -5.36
C GLU A 117 4.92 -1.87 -6.47
N GLY A 118 3.79 -1.16 -6.57
CA GLY A 118 3.58 -0.12 -7.58
C GLY A 118 4.56 1.04 -7.48
N LEU A 119 4.88 1.51 -6.27
CA LEU A 119 5.87 2.57 -6.07
C LEU A 119 7.30 2.09 -6.42
N LEU A 120 7.64 0.84 -6.10
CA LEU A 120 8.91 0.22 -6.46
C LEU A 120 9.05 0.10 -7.99
N GLU A 121 8.01 -0.39 -8.68
CA GLU A 121 7.99 -0.49 -10.14
C GLU A 121 8.11 0.88 -10.79
N ALA A 122 7.36 1.89 -10.32
CA ALA A 122 7.48 3.25 -10.84
C ALA A 122 8.90 3.81 -10.66
N ALA A 123 9.54 3.58 -9.50
CA ALA A 123 10.91 4.00 -9.26
C ALA A 123 11.92 3.33 -10.20
N ALA A 124 11.67 2.08 -10.60
CA ALA A 124 12.52 1.36 -11.54
C ALA A 124 12.30 1.79 -13.00
N PHE A 125 11.05 2.10 -13.38
CA PHE A 125 10.68 2.42 -14.77
C PHE A 125 10.85 3.90 -15.13
N CYS A 126 10.55 4.83 -14.22
CA CYS A 126 10.61 6.27 -14.51
C CYS A 126 11.97 6.75 -15.04
N PRO A 127 13.11 6.29 -14.51
CA PRO A 127 14.41 6.81 -14.97
C PRO A 127 14.76 6.42 -16.40
N SER A 128 14.24 5.30 -16.89
CA SER A 128 14.76 4.70 -18.13
C SER A 128 13.72 4.58 -19.25
N GLN A 129 12.44 4.50 -18.93
CA GLN A 129 11.41 4.20 -19.93
C GLN A 129 10.39 5.33 -20.10
N VAL A 130 9.96 5.93 -19.01
CA VAL A 130 8.92 6.97 -19.01
C VAL A 130 9.26 8.02 -17.96
N LYS A 131 8.92 9.31 -18.24
CA LYS A 131 9.24 10.40 -17.31
C LYS A 131 8.28 10.51 -16.14
N CYS A 132 7.04 10.08 -16.31
CA CYS A 132 5.98 10.19 -15.34
C CYS A 132 5.09 8.95 -15.35
N CYS A 133 4.84 8.38 -14.17
CA CYS A 133 3.97 7.24 -13.95
C CYS A 133 2.90 7.58 -12.91
N ALA A 134 1.81 6.83 -12.92
CA ALA A 134 0.87 6.78 -11.81
C ALA A 134 0.94 5.43 -11.11
N CYS A 135 0.84 5.42 -9.78
CA CYS A 135 0.59 4.22 -8.98
C CYS A 135 -0.78 4.37 -8.34
N VAL A 136 -1.65 3.37 -8.54
CA VAL A 136 -3.02 3.40 -8.00
C VAL A 136 -3.33 2.06 -7.36
N THR A 137 -3.79 2.07 -6.13
CA THR A 137 -4.07 0.82 -5.40
C THR A 137 -5.33 0.98 -4.57
N SER A 138 -6.20 -0.02 -4.61
CA SER A 138 -7.45 -0.02 -3.87
C SER A 138 -7.77 -1.36 -3.24
N SER A 139 -8.65 -1.32 -2.26
CA SER A 139 -9.42 -2.47 -1.78
C SER A 139 -10.82 -2.01 -1.37
N HIS A 140 -11.77 -2.93 -1.35
CA HIS A 140 -13.11 -2.70 -0.86
C HIS A 140 -13.52 -3.87 0.04
N ASN A 141 -13.99 -3.59 1.27
CA ASN A 141 -14.35 -4.61 2.23
C ASN A 141 -15.26 -5.70 1.63
N CYS A 142 -16.40 -5.28 1.07
CA CYS A 142 -17.40 -6.23 0.60
C CYS A 142 -16.93 -7.11 -0.57
N THR A 143 -16.12 -6.58 -1.50
CA THR A 143 -15.58 -7.36 -2.62
C THR A 143 -14.57 -8.39 -2.14
N SER A 144 -13.66 -7.98 -1.26
CA SER A 144 -12.62 -8.83 -0.71
C SER A 144 -13.18 -9.93 0.18
N GLU A 145 -14.10 -9.60 1.09
CA GLU A 145 -14.75 -10.58 1.94
C GLU A 145 -15.46 -11.64 1.11
N ARG A 146 -16.22 -11.24 0.08
CA ARG A 146 -16.91 -12.17 -0.82
C ARG A 146 -15.94 -13.06 -1.60
N GLN A 147 -14.80 -12.54 -2.04
CA GLN A 147 -13.84 -13.33 -2.82
C GLN A 147 -13.06 -14.32 -1.94
N PHE A 148 -12.60 -13.89 -0.77
CA PHE A 148 -11.63 -14.67 0.02
C PHE A 148 -12.27 -15.48 1.15
N ARG A 149 -13.47 -15.11 1.62
CA ARG A 149 -14.17 -15.74 2.75
C ARG A 149 -15.56 -16.25 2.40
N PHE A 150 -15.80 -16.53 1.12
CA PHE A 150 -17.08 -17.12 0.69
C PHE A 150 -17.01 -18.66 0.70
N PRO A 151 -18.10 -19.39 1.15
CA PRO A 151 -19.29 -18.80 1.74
C PRO A 151 -19.00 -18.15 3.08
N LEU A 152 -19.54 -16.94 3.29
CA LEU A 152 -19.47 -16.26 4.57
C LEU A 152 -20.23 -17.09 5.60
N GLU A 153 -19.62 -17.35 6.76
CA GLU A 153 -20.28 -18.06 7.84
C GLU A 153 -21.46 -17.25 8.35
N TYR A 154 -22.62 -17.85 8.31
CA TYR A 154 -23.85 -17.20 8.71
C TYR A 154 -23.85 -16.89 10.20
N GLY A 155 -23.83 -15.61 10.56
CA GLY A 155 -23.81 -15.14 11.95
C GLY A 155 -22.51 -15.43 12.71
N GLY A 156 -21.43 -15.81 12.03
CA GLY A 156 -20.13 -16.01 12.63
C GLY A 156 -19.54 -14.72 13.18
N GLN A 157 -18.98 -14.79 14.39
CA GLN A 157 -18.21 -13.68 14.96
C GLN A 157 -16.80 -13.68 14.38
N ARG A 158 -16.29 -12.48 14.08
CA ARG A 158 -14.87 -12.33 13.68
C ARG A 158 -13.97 -12.66 14.87
N PRO A 159 -12.91 -13.48 14.70
CA PRO A 159 -11.95 -13.72 15.78
C PRO A 159 -11.16 -12.44 16.12
N PRO A 160 -10.54 -12.34 17.29
CA PRO A 160 -9.72 -11.18 17.67
C PRO A 160 -8.55 -10.91 16.72
N SER A 161 -8.02 -11.93 16.04
CA SER A 161 -6.95 -11.83 15.03
C SER A 161 -7.43 -11.31 13.68
N ALA A 162 -8.75 -11.23 13.42
CA ALA A 162 -9.28 -10.79 12.14
C ALA A 162 -9.03 -9.30 11.91
N GLN A 163 -8.49 -9.00 10.75
CA GLN A 163 -8.34 -7.64 10.25
C GLN A 163 -9.56 -7.26 9.41
N TRP A 164 -9.82 -5.95 9.32
CA TRP A 164 -10.87 -5.40 8.49
C TRP A 164 -10.31 -4.88 7.16
N THR A 165 -10.75 -5.42 6.05
CA THR A 165 -10.34 -4.88 4.74
C THR A 165 -10.83 -3.45 4.58
N VAL A 166 -9.91 -2.52 4.36
CA VAL A 166 -10.20 -1.10 4.16
C VAL A 166 -10.94 -0.90 2.83
N THR A 167 -11.99 -0.08 2.85
CA THR A 167 -12.64 0.43 1.65
C THR A 167 -11.97 1.74 1.27
N GLY A 168 -10.97 1.67 0.39
CA GLY A 168 -10.16 2.84 0.05
C GLY A 168 -9.28 2.63 -1.16
N ALA A 169 -8.88 3.75 -1.76
CA ALA A 169 -7.90 3.84 -2.82
C ALA A 169 -6.89 4.94 -2.52
N GLY A 170 -5.64 4.72 -2.91
CA GLY A 170 -4.59 5.72 -2.92
C GLY A 170 -3.95 5.81 -4.30
N ALA A 171 -3.62 7.03 -4.73
CA ALA A 171 -2.95 7.29 -5.99
C ALA A 171 -1.74 8.19 -5.78
N PHE A 172 -0.68 7.93 -6.55
CA PHE A 172 0.58 8.66 -6.50
C PHE A 172 1.02 9.00 -7.92
N ILE A 173 1.45 10.24 -8.14
CA ILE A 173 2.12 10.67 -9.37
C ILE A 173 3.62 10.66 -9.11
N VAL A 174 4.32 9.77 -9.81
CA VAL A 174 5.76 9.51 -9.65
C VAL A 174 6.49 9.95 -10.91
N SER A 175 7.57 10.69 -10.77
CA SER A 175 8.28 11.25 -11.93
C SER A 175 9.78 11.38 -11.68
N SER A 176 10.57 11.27 -12.75
CA SER A 176 11.99 11.67 -12.77
C SER A 176 12.17 13.19 -12.86
N GLU A 177 11.12 13.94 -13.17
CA GLU A 177 11.12 15.40 -13.17
C GLU A 177 10.41 15.89 -11.89
N LYS A 178 11.09 16.80 -11.18
CA LYS A 178 10.54 17.43 -9.99
C LYS A 178 9.31 18.26 -10.35
N GLY A 179 8.18 17.99 -9.71
CA GLY A 179 6.95 18.74 -9.94
C GLY A 179 7.04 20.16 -9.42
N SER A 180 6.38 21.08 -10.10
CA SER A 180 6.21 22.48 -9.64
C SER A 180 5.07 22.64 -8.62
N ALA A 181 4.40 21.54 -8.24
CA ALA A 181 3.19 21.58 -7.43
C ALA A 181 3.47 22.03 -5.99
N SER A 182 2.90 23.15 -5.71
CA SER A 182 2.41 23.74 -4.47
C SER A 182 2.97 23.28 -3.12
N GLY A 183 3.91 24.06 -2.59
CA GLY A 183 4.07 24.27 -1.15
C GLY A 183 4.44 23.04 -0.31
N GLY A 184 5.67 23.01 0.17
CA GLY A 184 6.17 21.97 1.06
C GLY A 184 7.47 21.34 0.55
N ALA A 185 8.00 20.38 1.32
CA ALA A 185 9.21 19.68 0.94
C ALA A 185 8.94 18.65 -0.19
N ASP A 186 9.95 18.41 -1.00
CA ASP A 186 9.89 17.41 -2.05
C ASP A 186 10.15 16.01 -1.48
N VAL A 187 9.30 15.06 -1.84
CA VAL A 187 9.42 13.67 -1.40
C VAL A 187 10.05 12.85 -2.51
N GLU A 188 11.21 12.29 -2.23
CA GLU A 188 12.00 11.46 -3.14
C GLU A 188 11.84 9.99 -2.77
N ILE A 189 11.71 9.11 -3.76
CA ILE A 189 11.95 7.66 -3.60
C ILE A 189 13.46 7.46 -3.74
N ALA A 190 14.14 7.27 -2.62
CA ALA A 190 15.58 7.17 -2.57
C ALA A 190 16.09 5.83 -3.07
N ASP A 191 15.44 4.77 -2.65
CA ASP A 191 15.70 3.39 -3.03
C ASP A 191 14.49 2.50 -2.66
N ALA A 192 14.52 1.25 -3.10
CA ALA A 192 13.48 0.28 -2.80
C ALA A 192 14.06 -1.14 -2.71
N MET A 193 13.38 -2.05 -2.04
CA MET A 193 13.76 -3.46 -2.00
C MET A 193 12.57 -4.35 -2.33
N ALA A 194 12.72 -5.16 -3.37
CA ALA A 194 11.80 -6.23 -3.69
C ALA A 194 11.89 -7.35 -2.64
N GLY A 195 10.75 -7.79 -2.15
CA GLY A 195 10.64 -8.90 -1.22
C GLY A 195 10.93 -10.25 -1.84
N ILE A 196 11.07 -11.24 -0.98
CA ILE A 196 11.04 -12.65 -1.34
C ILE A 196 9.81 -13.29 -0.71
N SER A 197 9.24 -14.29 -1.37
CA SER A 197 8.14 -15.06 -0.81
C SER A 197 8.60 -15.87 0.40
N VAL A 198 7.82 -15.85 1.47
CA VAL A 198 8.11 -16.53 2.74
C VAL A 198 6.93 -17.43 3.10
N ASP A 199 7.16 -18.69 3.33
CA ASP A 199 6.20 -19.64 3.88
C ASP A 199 6.58 -19.91 5.35
N TYR A 200 5.70 -19.58 6.27
CA TYR A 200 5.88 -19.76 7.72
C TYR A 200 4.95 -20.81 8.32
N GLY A 201 4.28 -21.60 7.48
CA GLY A 201 3.39 -22.67 7.90
C GLY A 201 2.01 -22.20 8.35
N ILE A 202 1.61 -20.98 8.01
CA ILE A 202 0.32 -20.41 8.40
C ILE A 202 -0.74 -20.77 7.35
N ASN A 203 -1.86 -21.32 7.79
CA ASN A 203 -2.99 -21.69 6.93
C ASN A 203 -4.35 -21.21 7.45
N ASP A 204 -4.38 -20.40 8.51
CA ASP A 204 -5.61 -19.77 8.99
C ASP A 204 -5.89 -18.48 8.22
N ALA A 205 -6.95 -18.46 7.43
CA ALA A 205 -7.39 -17.29 6.67
C ALA A 205 -7.82 -16.09 7.55
N ASN A 206 -8.06 -16.33 8.86
CA ASN A 206 -8.40 -15.28 9.82
C ASN A 206 -7.18 -14.70 10.54
N ASP A 207 -5.99 -15.24 10.29
CA ASP A 207 -4.72 -14.75 10.86
C ASP A 207 -3.71 -14.44 9.77
N MET A 208 -4.07 -13.55 8.86
CA MET A 208 -3.18 -13.09 7.79
C MET A 208 -1.96 -12.37 8.33
N GLY A 209 -2.08 -11.72 9.50
CA GLY A 209 -0.96 -11.04 10.16
C GLY A 209 0.21 -11.98 10.46
N ALA A 210 -0.07 -13.21 10.93
CA ALA A 210 0.95 -14.21 11.17
C ALA A 210 1.69 -14.66 9.90
N ALA A 211 1.02 -14.66 8.73
CA ALA A 211 1.65 -14.96 7.45
C ALA A 211 2.48 -13.77 6.90
N MET A 212 2.02 -12.54 7.14
CA MET A 212 2.66 -11.31 6.62
C MET A 212 3.91 -10.89 7.40
N ALA A 213 3.86 -10.99 8.73
CA ALA A 213 4.92 -10.48 9.60
C ALA A 213 6.33 -11.06 9.28
N PRO A 214 6.50 -12.38 9.03
CA PRO A 214 7.80 -12.94 8.65
C PRO A 214 8.35 -12.40 7.33
N ALA A 215 7.47 -12.11 6.35
CA ALA A 215 7.88 -11.55 5.07
C ALA A 215 8.36 -10.09 5.23
N ALA A 216 7.66 -9.29 6.04
CA ALA A 216 8.07 -7.93 6.39
C ALA A 216 9.44 -7.92 7.09
N TYR A 217 9.61 -8.79 8.10
CA TYR A 217 10.89 -8.95 8.78
C TYR A 217 12.02 -9.34 7.83
N SER A 218 11.78 -10.33 6.96
CA SER A 218 12.76 -10.79 5.97
C SER A 218 13.22 -9.65 5.05
N THR A 219 12.29 -8.82 4.59
CA THR A 219 12.61 -7.69 3.71
C THR A 219 13.38 -6.60 4.45
N LEU A 220 12.97 -6.25 5.68
CA LEU A 220 13.67 -5.26 6.50
C LEU A 220 15.08 -5.72 6.88
N ASP A 221 15.26 -6.97 7.31
CA ASP A 221 16.57 -7.55 7.63
C ASP A 221 17.53 -7.49 6.44
N ARG A 222 17.04 -7.89 5.25
CA ARG A 222 17.82 -7.82 4.00
C ARG A 222 18.16 -6.38 3.64
N TYR A 223 17.23 -5.46 3.81
CA TYR A 223 17.44 -4.05 3.54
C TYR A 223 18.50 -3.45 4.48
N PHE A 224 18.39 -3.64 5.78
CA PHE A 224 19.37 -3.14 6.75
C PHE A 224 20.77 -3.73 6.52
N ARG A 225 20.86 -5.02 6.20
CA ARG A 225 22.15 -5.65 5.86
C ARG A 225 22.76 -5.15 4.56
N ALA A 226 21.93 -4.77 3.58
CA ALA A 226 22.39 -4.28 2.29
C ALA A 226 22.86 -2.82 2.35
N THR A 227 22.14 -1.99 3.10
CA THR A 227 22.41 -0.54 3.23
C THR A 227 23.35 -0.19 4.38
N GLY A 228 23.44 -1.06 5.40
CA GLY A 228 24.15 -0.77 6.64
C GLY A 228 23.38 0.15 7.58
N SER A 229 22.11 0.48 7.26
CA SER A 229 21.25 1.33 8.08
C SER A 229 20.62 0.56 9.25
N ARG A 230 20.01 1.29 10.17
CA ARG A 230 19.34 0.77 11.38
C ARG A 230 18.04 1.51 11.60
N GLY A 231 17.14 0.96 12.42
CA GLY A 231 15.85 1.59 12.75
C GLY A 231 15.98 3.04 13.22
N ALA A 232 17.01 3.36 13.97
CA ALA A 232 17.27 4.71 14.49
C ALA A 232 17.62 5.75 13.40
N ASP A 233 17.91 5.33 12.17
CA ASP A 233 18.22 6.22 11.05
C ASP A 233 16.94 6.76 10.37
N TYR A 234 15.76 6.27 10.78
CA TYR A 234 14.46 6.61 10.20
C TYR A 234 13.54 7.27 11.22
N ASP A 235 12.82 8.30 10.78
CA ASP A 235 11.78 8.94 11.60
C ASP A 235 10.55 8.03 11.73
N LEU A 236 10.28 7.23 10.68
CA LEU A 236 9.12 6.36 10.63
C LEU A 236 9.38 5.10 9.81
N ILE A 237 8.96 3.96 10.33
CA ILE A 237 8.87 2.69 9.61
C ILE A 237 7.39 2.31 9.59
N VAL A 238 6.77 2.48 8.42
CA VAL A 238 5.34 2.26 8.19
C VAL A 238 5.14 0.84 7.68
N THR A 239 4.27 0.08 8.32
CA THR A 239 3.97 -1.30 7.95
C THR A 239 2.60 -1.72 8.46
N GLU A 240 2.23 -2.96 8.20
CA GLU A 240 1.12 -3.68 8.83
C GLU A 240 1.72 -4.83 9.66
N LEU A 241 1.59 -4.81 10.99
CA LEU A 241 1.87 -5.87 12.00
C LEU A 241 3.22 -6.64 11.91
N PHE A 242 4.31 -6.18 12.59
CA PHE A 242 5.47 -7.07 12.81
C PHE A 242 6.46 -6.71 13.94
N SER A 243 6.06 -5.88 14.88
CA SER A 243 6.98 -5.37 15.92
C SER A 243 7.66 -6.45 16.77
N ALA A 244 6.96 -7.56 17.05
CA ALA A 244 7.52 -8.64 17.87
C ALA A 244 8.71 -9.33 17.19
N LEU A 245 8.57 -9.68 15.90
CA LEU A 245 9.65 -10.34 15.14
C LEU A 245 10.89 -9.47 14.95
N CYS A 246 10.72 -8.16 14.83
CA CYS A 246 11.86 -7.24 14.79
C CYS A 246 12.66 -7.24 16.09
N SER A 247 11.97 -7.24 17.23
CA SER A 247 12.61 -7.30 18.54
C SER A 247 13.35 -8.62 18.76
N GLU A 248 12.78 -9.75 18.35
CA GLU A 248 13.43 -11.07 18.39
C GLU A 248 14.66 -11.12 17.48
N GLY A 249 14.61 -10.48 16.32
CA GLY A 249 15.72 -10.36 15.38
C GLY A 249 16.78 -9.34 15.77
N GLY A 250 16.62 -8.63 16.91
CA GLY A 250 17.58 -7.66 17.42
C GLY A 250 17.45 -6.24 16.83
N TYR A 251 16.32 -5.94 16.14
CA TYR A 251 16.03 -4.61 15.60
C TYR A 251 15.07 -3.86 16.52
N ASP A 252 15.55 -2.79 17.18
CA ASP A 252 14.66 -1.89 17.91
C ASP A 252 14.07 -0.84 16.96
N ILE A 253 12.80 -1.03 16.62
CA ILE A 253 11.99 -0.10 15.81
C ILE A 253 10.85 0.52 16.63
N SER A 254 10.79 0.28 17.92
CA SER A 254 9.66 0.67 18.79
C SER A 254 9.33 2.17 18.74
N ARG A 255 10.35 3.01 18.53
CA ARG A 255 10.22 4.48 18.53
C ARG A 255 9.80 5.06 17.18
N CYS A 256 10.01 4.32 16.09
CA CYS A 256 9.73 4.79 14.73
C CYS A 256 8.66 3.96 14.01
N ARG A 257 8.05 2.99 14.68
CA ARG A 257 7.01 2.15 14.08
C ARG A 257 5.68 2.90 13.95
N ALA A 258 5.01 2.73 12.80
CA ALA A 258 3.61 3.06 12.61
C ALA A 258 2.91 1.94 11.82
N ASP A 259 1.68 1.65 12.18
CA ASP A 259 0.84 0.66 11.53
C ASP A 259 -0.34 1.34 10.85
N CYS A 260 -0.48 1.15 9.52
CA CYS A 260 -1.54 1.77 8.75
C CYS A 260 -2.94 1.33 9.22
N GLY A 261 -3.09 0.06 9.59
CA GLY A 261 -4.35 -0.50 10.05
C GLY A 261 -4.77 0.00 11.44
N GLU A 262 -3.79 0.30 12.30
CA GLU A 262 -4.03 0.95 13.60
C GLU A 262 -4.34 2.45 13.44
N LEU A 263 -3.71 3.11 12.47
CA LEU A 263 -3.88 4.55 12.26
C LEU A 263 -5.23 4.93 11.65
N ILE A 264 -5.79 4.07 10.77
CA ILE A 264 -6.97 4.39 9.98
C ILE A 264 -8.27 4.27 10.76
N TYR A 265 -8.31 3.42 11.79
CA TYR A 265 -9.51 3.16 12.59
C TYR A 265 -9.31 3.48 14.07
N ASP A 266 -10.39 3.88 14.73
CA ASP A 266 -10.54 3.71 16.17
C ASP A 266 -10.96 2.25 16.42
N ILE A 267 -9.98 1.42 16.80
CA ILE A 267 -10.12 -0.04 16.86
C ILE A 267 -11.25 -0.47 17.77
N GLU A 268 -11.39 0.17 18.94
CA GLU A 268 -12.44 -0.17 19.91
C GLU A 268 -13.79 0.40 19.49
N ALA A 269 -13.87 1.69 19.18
CA ALA A 269 -15.13 2.36 18.86
C ALA A 269 -15.76 1.87 17.54
N GLN A 270 -14.92 1.44 16.57
CA GLN A 270 -15.36 0.95 15.27
C GLN A 270 -15.35 -0.58 15.16
N ASP A 271 -15.04 -1.32 16.25
CA ASP A 271 -15.03 -2.80 16.29
C ASP A 271 -14.14 -3.42 15.19
N LYS A 272 -12.89 -2.98 15.08
CA LYS A 272 -11.97 -3.43 14.01
C LYS A 272 -10.96 -4.51 14.44
N HIS A 273 -11.05 -5.05 15.66
CA HIS A 273 -10.23 -6.12 16.22
C HIS A 273 -8.72 -5.90 16.02
N SER A 274 -8.09 -6.52 15.01
CA SER A 274 -6.67 -6.35 14.70
C SER A 274 -6.40 -5.22 13.70
N GLY A 275 -7.29 -4.24 13.59
CA GLY A 275 -7.12 -3.07 12.74
C GLY A 275 -7.48 -3.27 11.28
N GLY A 276 -7.09 -2.33 10.44
CA GLY A 276 -7.31 -2.34 9.00
C GLY A 276 -6.27 -3.17 8.24
N SER A 277 -6.65 -3.70 7.09
CA SER A 277 -5.75 -4.33 6.13
C SER A 277 -6.21 -4.11 4.68
N GLY A 278 -5.53 -4.73 3.74
CA GLY A 278 -5.80 -4.57 2.32
C GLY A 278 -4.92 -3.51 1.66
N CYS A 279 -4.67 -3.66 0.37
CA CYS A 279 -3.79 -2.73 -0.34
C CYS A 279 -4.33 -1.30 -0.41
N GLY A 280 -5.64 -1.09 -0.26
CA GLY A 280 -6.25 0.22 -0.07
C GLY A 280 -5.94 0.86 1.29
N CYS A 281 -5.63 0.07 2.33
CA CYS A 281 -5.26 0.57 3.67
C CYS A 281 -3.96 1.38 3.60
N SER A 282 -2.86 0.72 3.27
CA SER A 282 -1.56 1.39 3.16
C SER A 282 -1.57 2.47 2.09
N ALA A 283 -2.25 2.26 0.95
CA ALA A 283 -2.35 3.25 -0.11
C ALA A 283 -3.04 4.55 0.36
N ALA A 284 -4.19 4.46 1.04
CA ALA A 284 -4.91 5.63 1.54
C ALA A 284 -4.12 6.37 2.64
N VAL A 285 -3.53 5.64 3.60
CA VAL A 285 -2.73 6.24 4.69
C VAL A 285 -1.47 6.89 4.15
N MET A 286 -0.74 6.24 3.25
CA MET A 286 0.45 6.80 2.63
C MET A 286 0.13 8.04 1.82
N ALA A 287 -0.93 8.01 0.98
CA ALA A 287 -1.30 9.10 0.08
C ALA A 287 -1.79 10.36 0.81
N SER A 288 -2.49 10.19 1.94
CA SER A 288 -3.18 11.32 2.61
C SER A 288 -2.53 11.77 3.91
N TYR A 289 -1.80 10.91 4.59
CA TYR A 289 -1.24 11.22 5.90
C TYR A 289 0.29 11.23 5.93
N ILE A 290 0.93 10.18 5.39
CA ILE A 290 2.40 10.05 5.47
C ILE A 290 3.09 10.99 4.47
N VAL A 291 2.79 10.89 3.16
CA VAL A 291 3.41 11.75 2.12
C VAL A 291 3.12 13.23 2.36
N PRO A 292 1.87 13.65 2.66
CA PRO A 292 1.62 15.04 3.06
C PRO A 292 2.31 15.43 4.37
N GLY A 293 2.46 14.52 5.32
CA GLY A 293 3.24 14.72 6.55
C GLY A 293 4.73 14.97 6.28
N MET A 294 5.32 14.25 5.32
CA MET A 294 6.68 14.50 4.84
C MET A 294 6.78 15.88 4.18
N ARG A 295 5.85 16.22 3.30
CA ARG A 295 5.81 17.57 2.68
C ARG A 295 5.74 18.68 3.72
N ALA A 296 5.02 18.47 4.82
CA ALA A 296 4.94 19.37 5.95
C ALA A 296 6.14 19.25 6.93
N ARG A 297 7.16 18.47 6.60
CA ARG A 297 8.38 18.22 7.40
C ARG A 297 8.09 17.60 8.78
N ARG A 298 6.98 16.87 8.94
CA ARG A 298 6.74 16.04 10.17
C ARG A 298 7.66 14.82 10.20
N TYR A 299 7.97 14.28 9.03
CA TYR A 299 8.88 13.16 8.82
C TYR A 299 9.82 13.51 7.69
N SER A 300 11.08 13.17 7.80
CA SER A 300 12.10 13.45 6.79
C SER A 300 12.64 12.19 6.13
N ASN A 301 12.57 11.06 6.83
CA ASN A 301 13.16 9.79 6.42
C ASN A 301 12.23 8.64 6.81
N VAL A 302 11.57 8.02 5.84
CA VAL A 302 10.49 7.05 6.04
C VAL A 302 10.76 5.76 5.27
N LEU A 303 10.70 4.62 5.94
CA LEU A 303 10.58 3.33 5.27
C LEU A 303 9.11 2.93 5.21
N PHE A 304 8.59 2.67 4.03
CA PHE A 304 7.29 2.07 3.80
C PHE A 304 7.45 0.61 3.39
N ILE A 305 6.85 -0.30 4.16
CA ILE A 305 6.88 -1.75 3.92
C ILE A 305 5.46 -2.22 3.70
N GLY A 306 5.08 -2.38 2.43
CA GLY A 306 3.82 -3.02 2.06
C GLY A 306 3.94 -4.53 2.23
N THR A 307 3.07 -5.11 3.06
CA THR A 307 3.05 -6.55 3.36
C THR A 307 1.82 -7.20 2.76
N GLY A 308 1.95 -8.41 2.24
CA GLY A 308 0.85 -9.12 1.60
C GLY A 308 0.80 -10.60 1.99
N ALA A 309 -0.41 -11.09 2.26
CA ALA A 309 -0.72 -12.50 2.36
C ALA A 309 -1.24 -12.97 0.99
N LEU A 310 -0.46 -13.78 0.29
CA LEU A 310 -0.81 -14.33 -1.03
C LEU A 310 -1.80 -15.48 -0.84
N MET A 311 -2.97 -15.16 -0.33
CA MET A 311 -4.01 -16.11 0.01
C MET A 311 -4.85 -16.46 -1.21
N ASN A 312 -4.99 -17.75 -1.47
CA ASN A 312 -5.92 -18.27 -2.47
C ASN A 312 -6.85 -19.29 -1.80
N PRO A 313 -8.19 -19.09 -1.83
CA PRO A 313 -9.13 -20.02 -1.18
C PRO A 313 -9.03 -21.45 -1.67
N GLN A 314 -8.72 -21.66 -2.96
CA GLN A 314 -8.57 -23.00 -3.52
C GLN A 314 -7.30 -23.69 -3.01
N ALA A 315 -6.18 -22.96 -2.89
CA ALA A 315 -4.95 -23.49 -2.32
C ALA A 315 -5.14 -23.89 -0.85
N LEU A 316 -5.81 -23.05 -0.05
CA LEU A 316 -6.14 -23.37 1.33
C LEU A 316 -7.03 -24.64 1.48
N MET A 317 -8.03 -24.80 0.60
CA MET A 317 -8.85 -26.02 0.56
C MET A 317 -8.05 -27.27 0.18
N GLN A 318 -6.92 -27.12 -0.48
CA GLN A 318 -5.98 -28.19 -0.82
C GLN A 318 -4.94 -28.45 0.29
N GLY A 319 -4.98 -27.66 1.37
CA GLY A 319 -4.07 -27.81 2.52
C GLY A 319 -2.75 -27.03 2.38
N GLU A 320 -2.66 -26.13 1.42
CA GLU A 320 -1.49 -25.27 1.26
C GLU A 320 -1.47 -24.13 2.28
N ASN A 321 -0.28 -23.63 2.60
CA ASN A 321 -0.10 -22.49 3.48
C ASN A 321 -0.31 -21.14 2.77
N ILE A 322 -0.47 -20.08 3.55
CA ILE A 322 -0.51 -18.71 3.08
C ILE A 322 0.93 -18.19 2.97
N VAL A 323 1.38 -17.96 1.75
CA VAL A 323 2.69 -17.37 1.49
C VAL A 323 2.66 -15.87 1.74
N GLY A 324 3.60 -15.35 2.53
CA GLY A 324 3.79 -13.92 2.76
C GLY A 324 4.75 -13.30 1.73
N ILE A 325 4.52 -12.05 1.38
CA ILE A 325 5.42 -11.21 0.58
C ILE A 325 5.48 -9.80 1.20
N ALA A 326 6.61 -9.09 1.07
CA ALA A 326 6.68 -7.69 1.47
C ALA A 326 7.67 -6.92 0.60
N HIS A 327 7.26 -5.75 0.11
CA HIS A 327 8.12 -4.84 -0.63
C HIS A 327 8.38 -3.59 0.21
N LEU A 328 9.59 -3.03 0.09
CA LEU A 328 10.02 -1.85 0.84
C LEU A 328 10.33 -0.70 -0.11
N VAL A 329 9.86 0.49 0.23
CA VAL A 329 10.18 1.76 -0.45
C VAL A 329 10.71 2.75 0.58
N HIS A 330 11.87 3.31 0.31
CA HIS A 330 12.50 4.33 1.13
C HIS A 330 12.16 5.73 0.59
N LEU A 331 11.46 6.50 1.38
CA LEU A 331 11.09 7.87 1.08
C LEU A 331 11.92 8.83 1.93
N ARG A 332 12.43 9.90 1.30
CA ARG A 332 13.14 10.97 2.03
C ARG A 332 12.76 12.34 1.52
N ILE A 333 12.89 13.34 2.39
CA ILE A 333 12.85 14.72 1.96
C ILE A 333 14.19 15.06 1.31
N SER A 334 14.11 15.72 0.18
CA SER A 334 15.28 16.27 -0.52
C SER A 334 15.23 17.79 -0.47
N ASP A 335 16.30 18.37 -0.02
CA ASP A 335 16.50 19.83 -0.02
C ASP A 335 16.76 20.38 -1.42
#